data_2f45d43f23f71aac7836464024c1da0a
#
_entry.id   2f45d43f23f71aac7836464024c1da0a
#
_cell.length_a   1.000
_cell.length_b   1.000
_cell.length_c   1.000
_cell.angle_alpha   90.00
_cell.angle_beta   90.00
_cell.angle_gamma   90.00
#
_symmetry.space_group_name_H-M   'P 1'
#
loop_
_entity.id
_entity.type
_entity.pdbx_description
1 polymer ?
#
loop_
_entity_poly.entity_id
_entity_poly.type
_entity_poly.pdbx_seq_one_letter_code
_entity_poly.pdbx_strand_id
1 'polypeptide(L)'
;MKILLIGGSGNIGRAIAAELSGRHEIIAAGRHHGDVRVDIEDEQSIAAMYRQLPRLDAVAVATGGRNGHVGPLAEMNAERYRVGLDAKLMGQVNLVLRGLDKVADGGSFTLVGGAWQPQAIVPLLSNVYMANAALEGFVNAAAVELPRRLRINLVSPLLLAESEAEYGPLFRGVPLVEARQVARAYSLSIEGAQTGQTYRLGRPD
;
A
#
# COMPACT_ATOMS: atom_id res chain seq x y z
N MET A 1 -4.76 -19.50 3.70
CA MET A 1 -5.25 -18.51 2.71
C MET A 1 -4.25 -18.40 1.57
N LYS A 2 -4.73 -18.00 0.40
CA LYS A 2 -3.90 -17.68 -0.77
C LYS A 2 -3.84 -16.17 -0.93
N ILE A 3 -2.67 -15.59 -0.75
CA ILE A 3 -2.46 -14.14 -0.65
C ILE A 3 -1.62 -13.65 -1.82
N LEU A 4 -2.14 -12.71 -2.61
CA LEU A 4 -1.35 -11.98 -3.60
C LEU A 4 -0.59 -10.85 -2.90
N LEU A 5 0.73 -10.89 -2.95
CA LEU A 5 1.62 -9.85 -2.39
C LEU A 5 2.27 -9.05 -3.51
N ILE A 6 1.85 -7.81 -3.68
CA ILE A 6 2.38 -6.89 -4.68
C ILE A 6 3.49 -6.04 -4.07
N GLY A 7 4.68 -6.08 -4.67
CA GLY A 7 5.87 -5.41 -4.14
C GLY A 7 6.66 -6.24 -3.12
N GLY A 8 6.61 -7.56 -3.22
CA GLY A 8 7.27 -8.50 -2.29
C GLY A 8 8.79 -8.35 -2.16
N SER A 9 9.47 -7.70 -3.11
CA SER A 9 10.94 -7.50 -3.07
C SER A 9 11.40 -6.29 -2.24
N GLY A 10 10.49 -5.36 -1.89
CA GLY A 10 10.79 -4.20 -1.06
C GLY A 10 10.92 -4.54 0.44
N ASN A 11 11.34 -3.56 1.27
CA ASN A 11 11.50 -3.76 2.72
C ASN A 11 10.21 -4.25 3.38
N ILE A 12 9.09 -3.56 3.13
CA ILE A 12 7.78 -3.97 3.66
C ILE A 12 7.36 -5.33 3.09
N GLY A 13 7.51 -5.53 1.77
CA GLY A 13 7.08 -6.77 1.12
C GLY A 13 7.82 -8.01 1.66
N ARG A 14 9.13 -7.93 1.82
CA ARG A 14 9.91 -9.02 2.45
C ARG A 14 9.48 -9.32 3.88
N ALA A 15 9.19 -8.27 4.67
CA ALA A 15 8.70 -8.46 6.03
C ALA A 15 7.32 -9.10 6.07
N ILE A 16 6.39 -8.72 5.15
CA ILE A 16 5.07 -9.35 5.02
C ILE A 16 5.20 -10.82 4.63
N ALA A 17 6.06 -11.13 3.64
CA ALA A 17 6.31 -12.51 3.23
C ALA A 17 6.84 -13.34 4.40
N ALA A 18 7.80 -12.84 5.17
CA ALA A 18 8.35 -13.51 6.35
C ALA A 18 7.29 -13.73 7.45
N GLU A 19 6.41 -12.76 7.68
CA GLU A 19 5.35 -12.83 8.70
C GLU A 19 4.27 -13.85 8.34
N LEU A 20 3.90 -13.97 7.06
CA LEU A 20 2.71 -14.70 6.64
C LEU A 20 3.00 -16.08 6.01
N SER A 21 4.19 -16.32 5.44
CA SER A 21 4.48 -17.54 4.68
C SER A 21 4.44 -18.83 5.50
N GLY A 22 4.62 -18.75 6.81
CA GLY A 22 4.48 -19.93 7.69
C GLY A 22 3.03 -20.41 7.86
N ARG A 23 2.04 -19.57 7.49
CA ARG A 23 0.62 -19.86 7.69
C ARG A 23 -0.19 -19.82 6.39
N HIS A 24 0.33 -19.20 5.34
CA HIS A 24 -0.40 -18.90 4.11
C HIS A 24 0.45 -19.14 2.86
N GLU A 25 -0.22 -19.41 1.75
CA GLU A 25 0.40 -19.44 0.42
C GLU A 25 0.55 -18.00 -0.08
N ILE A 26 1.78 -17.57 -0.36
CA ILE A 26 2.08 -16.23 -0.88
C ILE A 26 2.40 -16.33 -2.36
N ILE A 27 1.66 -15.59 -3.19
CA ILE A 27 1.96 -15.37 -4.60
C ILE A 27 2.55 -13.97 -4.71
N ALA A 28 3.83 -13.88 -4.98
CA ALA A 28 4.51 -12.59 -5.10
C ALA A 28 4.32 -11.99 -6.51
N ALA A 29 3.96 -10.70 -6.58
CA ALA A 29 3.85 -9.96 -7.83
C ALA A 29 4.68 -8.67 -7.80
N GLY A 30 5.28 -8.32 -8.94
CA GLY A 30 6.06 -7.11 -9.08
C GLY A 30 6.54 -6.88 -10.50
N ARG A 31 7.14 -5.68 -10.73
CA ARG A 31 7.56 -5.28 -12.07
C ARG A 31 8.70 -6.15 -12.63
N HIS A 32 9.67 -6.47 -11.79
CA HIS A 32 10.89 -7.19 -12.20
C HIS A 32 11.08 -8.52 -11.48
N HIS A 33 10.44 -8.73 -10.31
CA HIS A 33 10.61 -9.89 -9.45
C HIS A 33 9.25 -10.42 -8.99
N GLY A 34 9.19 -11.69 -8.64
CA GLY A 34 8.00 -12.38 -8.16
C GLY A 34 7.53 -13.48 -9.11
N ASP A 35 6.50 -14.19 -8.70
CA ASP A 35 5.88 -15.31 -9.44
C ASP A 35 5.09 -14.81 -10.64
N VAL A 36 4.53 -13.57 -10.53
CA VAL A 36 3.73 -12.93 -11.59
C VAL A 36 4.23 -11.50 -11.82
N ARG A 37 4.16 -11.05 -13.06
CA ARG A 37 4.55 -9.69 -13.43
C ARG A 37 3.37 -8.74 -13.36
N VAL A 38 3.62 -7.54 -12.79
CA VAL A 38 2.66 -6.44 -12.78
C VAL A 38 3.36 -5.09 -12.70
N ASP A 39 2.95 -4.18 -13.55
CA ASP A 39 3.16 -2.74 -13.38
C ASP A 39 1.84 -2.12 -12.91
N ILE A 40 1.83 -1.58 -11.68
CA ILE A 40 0.60 -1.00 -11.11
C ILE A 40 0.22 0.36 -11.73
N GLU A 41 1.14 0.97 -12.50
CA GLU A 41 0.88 2.19 -13.26
C GLU A 41 0.17 1.89 -14.60
N ASP A 42 0.10 0.61 -14.99
CA ASP A 42 -0.59 0.14 -16.20
C ASP A 42 -1.79 -0.74 -15.83
N GLU A 43 -2.99 -0.23 -16.07
CA GLU A 43 -4.24 -0.93 -15.81
C GLU A 43 -4.36 -2.23 -16.62
N GLN A 44 -3.80 -2.28 -17.82
CA GLN A 44 -3.82 -3.50 -18.65
C GLN A 44 -2.89 -4.57 -18.07
N SER A 45 -1.75 -4.17 -17.52
CA SER A 45 -0.85 -5.05 -16.77
C SER A 45 -1.53 -5.65 -15.55
N ILE A 46 -2.27 -4.84 -14.78
CA ILE A 46 -3.07 -5.31 -13.63
C ILE A 46 -4.11 -6.34 -14.07
N ALA A 47 -4.86 -6.05 -15.14
CA ALA A 47 -5.86 -6.96 -15.67
C ALA A 47 -5.23 -8.26 -16.18
N ALA A 48 -4.08 -8.20 -16.85
CA ALA A 48 -3.34 -9.37 -17.31
C ALA A 48 -2.84 -10.22 -16.15
N MET A 49 -2.35 -9.61 -15.08
CA MET A 49 -1.94 -10.30 -13.86
C MET A 49 -3.13 -11.09 -13.27
N TYR A 50 -4.27 -10.45 -13.04
CA TYR A 50 -5.43 -11.12 -12.44
C TYR A 50 -5.98 -12.27 -13.31
N ARG A 51 -5.90 -12.19 -14.65
CA ARG A 51 -6.32 -13.30 -15.53
C ARG A 51 -5.52 -14.58 -15.28
N GLN A 52 -4.25 -14.49 -14.95
CA GLN A 52 -3.36 -15.61 -14.74
C GLN A 52 -3.49 -16.24 -13.34
N LEU A 53 -4.06 -15.50 -12.38
CA LEU A 53 -4.12 -15.92 -10.99
C LEU A 53 -5.33 -16.81 -10.70
N PRO A 54 -5.21 -17.76 -9.77
CA PRO A 54 -6.35 -18.46 -9.19
C PRO A 54 -7.24 -17.51 -8.40
N ARG A 55 -8.31 -18.03 -7.79
CA ARG A 55 -9.08 -17.29 -6.78
C ARG A 55 -8.20 -17.03 -5.56
N LEU A 56 -8.28 -15.82 -5.02
CA LEU A 56 -7.45 -15.32 -3.92
C LEU A 56 -8.30 -15.13 -2.66
N ASP A 57 -7.70 -15.26 -1.50
CA ASP A 57 -8.33 -14.90 -0.23
C ASP A 57 -7.99 -13.47 0.19
N ALA A 58 -6.82 -12.96 -0.20
CA ALA A 58 -6.40 -11.59 0.10
C ALA A 58 -5.46 -11.02 -0.96
N VAL A 59 -5.46 -9.69 -1.05
CA VAL A 59 -4.50 -8.90 -1.82
C VAL A 59 -3.80 -7.94 -0.86
N ALA A 60 -2.47 -8.06 -0.76
CA ALA A 60 -1.61 -7.21 0.04
C ALA A 60 -0.73 -6.37 -0.89
N VAL A 61 -0.82 -5.05 -0.77
CA VAL A 61 -0.02 -4.11 -1.58
C VAL A 61 1.08 -3.51 -0.72
N ALA A 62 2.34 -3.74 -1.09
CA ALA A 62 3.54 -3.22 -0.42
C ALA A 62 4.39 -2.33 -1.34
N THR A 63 3.76 -1.73 -2.34
CA THR A 63 4.40 -0.81 -3.28
C THR A 63 3.49 0.37 -3.56
N GLY A 64 4.08 1.53 -3.80
CA GLY A 64 3.34 2.74 -4.17
C GLY A 64 3.72 3.29 -5.55
N GLY A 65 4.30 2.45 -6.41
CA GLY A 65 4.78 2.90 -7.71
C GLY A 65 6.00 3.83 -7.58
N ARG A 66 6.17 4.76 -8.51
CA ARG A 66 7.22 5.77 -8.44
C ARG A 66 6.92 6.77 -7.32
N ASN A 67 7.97 7.13 -6.59
CA ASN A 67 7.86 8.20 -5.61
C ASN A 67 7.49 9.51 -6.32
N GLY A 68 6.58 10.27 -5.69
CA GLY A 68 6.26 11.61 -6.15
C GLY A 68 7.48 12.55 -6.12
N HIS A 69 7.33 13.71 -6.70
CA HIS A 69 8.37 14.75 -6.66
C HIS A 69 8.55 15.28 -5.22
N VAL A 70 9.81 15.43 -4.80
CA VAL A 70 10.18 16.05 -3.52
C VAL A 70 10.71 17.45 -3.84
N GLY A 71 10.03 18.48 -3.35
CA GLY A 71 10.45 19.85 -3.63
C GLY A 71 9.50 20.91 -3.02
N PRO A 72 9.95 22.17 -2.96
CA PRO A 72 9.15 23.26 -2.42
C PRO A 72 7.88 23.50 -3.25
N LEU A 73 6.81 23.92 -2.60
CA LEU A 73 5.52 24.14 -3.25
C LEU A 73 5.60 25.11 -4.44
N ALA A 74 6.48 26.11 -4.36
CA ALA A 74 6.70 27.08 -5.42
C ALA A 74 7.26 26.48 -6.74
N GLU A 75 7.88 25.30 -6.66
CA GLU A 75 8.42 24.58 -7.83
C GLU A 75 7.48 23.48 -8.33
N MET A 76 6.36 23.26 -7.64
CA MET A 76 5.40 22.23 -8.02
C MET A 76 4.54 22.69 -9.22
N ASN A 77 4.10 21.72 -10.01
CA ASN A 77 3.16 21.91 -11.10
C ASN A 77 2.22 20.68 -11.20
N ALA A 78 1.20 20.77 -12.05
CA ALA A 78 0.20 19.72 -12.21
C ALA A 78 0.81 18.36 -12.64
N GLU A 79 1.83 18.36 -13.47
CA GLU A 79 2.50 17.13 -13.95
C GLU A 79 3.20 16.41 -12.78
N ARG A 80 3.94 17.14 -11.94
CA ARG A 80 4.61 16.59 -10.74
C ARG A 80 3.63 16.00 -9.74
N TYR A 81 2.42 16.58 -9.61
CA TYR A 81 1.35 16.01 -8.79
C TYR A 81 0.79 14.73 -9.40
N ARG A 82 0.57 14.69 -10.72
CA ARG A 82 0.03 13.51 -11.41
C ARG A 82 0.88 12.27 -11.22
N VAL A 83 2.21 12.39 -11.25
CA VAL A 83 3.13 11.25 -11.02
C VAL A 83 2.77 10.50 -9.72
N GLY A 84 2.58 11.21 -8.62
CA GLY A 84 2.21 10.59 -7.35
C GLY A 84 0.77 10.04 -7.36
N LEU A 85 -0.16 10.72 -8.02
CA LEU A 85 -1.55 10.28 -8.13
C LEU A 85 -1.68 9.03 -8.98
N ASP A 86 -1.04 8.98 -10.15
CA ASP A 86 -1.16 7.85 -11.06
C ASP A 86 -0.52 6.58 -10.46
N ALA A 87 0.68 6.70 -9.91
CA ALA A 87 1.40 5.56 -9.35
C ALA A 87 0.85 5.11 -7.99
N LYS A 88 0.78 6.04 -7.01
CA LYS A 88 0.47 5.70 -5.62
C LYS A 88 -1.02 5.52 -5.37
N LEU A 89 -1.86 6.39 -5.93
CA LEU A 89 -3.30 6.34 -5.72
C LEU A 89 -3.97 5.42 -6.75
N MET A 90 -3.95 5.79 -8.03
CA MET A 90 -4.72 5.07 -9.05
C MET A 90 -4.22 3.66 -9.27
N GLY A 91 -2.91 3.40 -9.16
CA GLY A 91 -2.38 2.05 -9.21
C GLY A 91 -3.02 1.13 -8.16
N GLN A 92 -3.14 1.59 -6.91
CA GLN A 92 -3.78 0.80 -5.84
C GLN A 92 -5.31 0.73 -5.98
N VAL A 93 -5.96 1.81 -6.41
CA VAL A 93 -7.40 1.80 -6.72
C VAL A 93 -7.70 0.77 -7.81
N ASN A 94 -6.93 0.74 -8.89
CA ASN A 94 -7.10 -0.21 -9.99
C ASN A 94 -6.87 -1.66 -9.55
N LEU A 95 -5.93 -1.91 -8.62
CA LEU A 95 -5.76 -3.24 -8.02
C LEU A 95 -7.03 -3.70 -7.30
N VAL A 96 -7.72 -2.83 -6.58
CA VAL A 96 -9.00 -3.16 -5.94
C VAL A 96 -10.08 -3.41 -6.98
N LEU A 97 -10.29 -2.47 -7.90
CA LEU A 97 -11.37 -2.54 -8.89
C LEU A 97 -11.26 -3.78 -9.79
N ARG A 98 -10.05 -4.07 -10.29
CA ARG A 98 -9.78 -5.25 -11.14
C ARG A 98 -9.72 -6.56 -10.37
N GLY A 99 -9.52 -6.49 -9.04
CA GLY A 99 -9.47 -7.64 -8.15
C GLY A 99 -10.80 -8.08 -7.58
N LEU A 100 -11.89 -7.30 -7.75
CA LEU A 100 -13.18 -7.58 -7.14
C LEU A 100 -13.65 -9.03 -7.40
N ASP A 101 -13.62 -9.49 -8.62
CA ASP A 101 -14.09 -10.83 -8.99
C ASP A 101 -13.09 -11.95 -8.68
N LYS A 102 -11.84 -11.61 -8.38
CA LYS A 102 -10.78 -12.57 -8.07
C LYS A 102 -10.67 -12.90 -6.59
N VAL A 103 -11.06 -11.98 -5.72
CA VAL A 103 -11.03 -12.18 -4.28
C VAL A 103 -12.28 -12.92 -3.83
N ALA A 104 -12.10 -13.93 -2.99
CA ALA A 104 -13.17 -14.76 -2.42
C ALA A 104 -14.09 -13.95 -1.52
N ASP A 105 -15.33 -14.40 -1.35
CA ASP A 105 -16.29 -13.79 -0.43
C ASP A 105 -15.72 -13.71 0.98
N GLY A 106 -15.82 -12.57 1.62
CA GLY A 106 -15.21 -12.30 2.93
C GLY A 106 -13.69 -12.06 2.90
N GLY A 107 -13.06 -12.13 1.72
CA GLY A 107 -11.64 -11.84 1.57
C GLY A 107 -11.30 -10.36 1.73
N SER A 108 -10.04 -9.99 1.52
CA SER A 108 -9.58 -8.64 1.87
C SER A 108 -8.59 -8.02 0.88
N PHE A 109 -8.60 -6.69 0.86
CA PHE A 109 -7.56 -5.85 0.28
C PHE A 109 -6.86 -5.08 1.41
N THR A 110 -5.52 -5.12 1.42
CA THR A 110 -4.71 -4.31 2.33
C THR A 110 -3.79 -3.43 1.51
N LEU A 111 -4.03 -2.12 1.55
CA LEU A 111 -3.31 -1.12 0.79
C LEU A 111 -2.19 -0.49 1.63
N VAL A 112 -1.23 0.17 0.96
CA VAL A 112 -0.13 0.87 1.63
C VAL A 112 -0.23 2.38 1.45
N GLY A 113 -0.41 3.08 2.56
CA GLY A 113 -0.26 4.53 2.66
C GLY A 113 1.17 4.95 2.98
N GLY A 114 1.30 5.97 3.80
CA GLY A 114 2.56 6.48 4.34
C GLY A 114 2.51 7.98 4.56
N ALA A 115 3.38 8.50 5.40
CA ALA A 115 3.63 9.91 5.68
C ALA A 115 2.41 10.83 5.90
N TRP A 116 1.17 10.36 5.84
CA TRP A 116 -0.02 11.16 6.12
C TRP A 116 -0.41 11.05 7.59
N GLN A 117 0.16 11.94 8.39
CA GLN A 117 -0.23 12.14 9.78
C GLN A 117 -0.26 13.64 10.05
N PRO A 118 -1.42 14.24 10.36
CA PRO A 118 -1.53 15.70 10.56
C PRO A 118 -0.58 16.27 11.62
N GLN A 119 -0.15 15.45 12.58
CA GLN A 119 0.76 15.82 13.66
C GLN A 119 2.24 15.78 13.26
N ALA A 120 2.58 15.21 12.10
CA ALA A 120 3.96 15.02 11.65
C ALA A 120 4.12 15.39 10.17
N ILE A 121 3.63 16.58 9.78
CA ILE A 121 3.79 17.09 8.43
C ILE A 121 5.19 17.69 8.28
N VAL A 122 5.96 17.16 7.34
CA VAL A 122 7.26 17.71 6.95
C VAL A 122 7.15 18.44 5.62
N PRO A 123 7.98 19.48 5.37
CA PRO A 123 7.95 20.23 4.12
C PRO A 123 8.34 19.37 2.90
N LEU A 124 8.17 19.88 1.71
CA LEU A 124 8.61 19.34 0.42
C LEU A 124 7.83 18.11 -0.09
N LEU A 125 6.82 17.61 0.63
CA LEU A 125 6.10 16.38 0.32
C LEU A 125 4.60 16.58 0.03
N SER A 126 4.20 17.77 -0.44
CA SER A 126 2.78 18.12 -0.61
C SER A 126 2.00 17.14 -1.51
N ASN A 127 2.61 16.64 -2.60
CA ASN A 127 2.02 15.64 -3.47
C ASN A 127 1.93 14.26 -2.82
N VAL A 128 2.90 13.89 -1.98
CA VAL A 128 2.91 12.62 -1.24
C VAL A 128 1.78 12.62 -0.20
N TYR A 129 1.64 13.72 0.54
CA TYR A 129 0.53 13.87 1.50
C TYR A 129 -0.82 13.83 0.81
N MET A 130 -0.98 14.53 -0.33
CA MET A 130 -2.22 14.54 -1.09
C MET A 130 -2.60 13.13 -1.56
N ALA A 131 -1.67 12.38 -2.14
CA ALA A 131 -1.93 11.02 -2.62
C ALA A 131 -2.29 10.06 -1.49
N ASN A 132 -1.58 10.12 -0.35
CA ASN A 132 -1.87 9.27 0.80
C ASN A 132 -3.19 9.62 1.50
N ALA A 133 -3.55 10.90 1.59
CA ALA A 133 -4.84 11.34 2.12
C ALA A 133 -6.00 10.89 1.22
N ALA A 134 -5.84 11.01 -0.11
CA ALA A 134 -6.84 10.54 -1.06
C ALA A 134 -7.02 9.02 -1.00
N LEU A 135 -5.94 8.26 -0.82
CA LEU A 135 -6.00 6.80 -0.66
C LEU A 135 -6.75 6.40 0.62
N GLU A 136 -6.55 7.12 1.72
CA GLU A 136 -7.31 6.90 2.96
C GLU A 136 -8.80 7.19 2.75
N GLY A 137 -9.14 8.28 2.07
CA GLY A 137 -10.52 8.61 1.71
C GLY A 137 -11.17 7.51 0.85
N PHE A 138 -10.43 6.99 -0.13
CA PHE A 138 -10.88 5.86 -0.95
C PHE A 138 -11.16 4.61 -0.09
N VAL A 139 -10.25 4.24 0.81
CA VAL A 139 -10.41 3.05 1.67
C VAL A 139 -11.65 3.19 2.56
N ASN A 140 -11.87 4.37 3.16
CA ASN A 140 -13.03 4.63 4.01
C ASN A 140 -14.34 4.50 3.23
N ALA A 141 -14.43 5.06 2.03
CA ALA A 141 -15.61 4.98 1.17
C ALA A 141 -15.82 3.54 0.65
N ALA A 142 -14.79 2.92 0.10
CA ALA A 142 -14.87 1.56 -0.43
C ALA A 142 -15.27 0.53 0.63
N ALA A 143 -14.90 0.72 1.89
CA ALA A 143 -15.24 -0.21 2.98
C ALA A 143 -16.75 -0.41 3.18
N VAL A 144 -17.56 0.59 2.83
CA VAL A 144 -19.05 0.51 2.95
C VAL A 144 -19.73 0.10 1.64
N GLU A 145 -18.98 0.09 0.52
CA GLU A 145 -19.52 -0.22 -0.82
C GLU A 145 -19.09 -1.60 -1.35
N LEU A 146 -18.01 -2.19 -0.80
CA LEU A 146 -17.47 -3.45 -1.28
C LEU A 146 -18.51 -4.59 -1.19
N PRO A 147 -18.73 -5.34 -2.29
CA PRO A 147 -19.69 -6.43 -2.34
C PRO A 147 -19.18 -7.68 -1.59
N ARG A 148 -20.04 -8.66 -1.39
CA ARG A 148 -19.71 -10.02 -0.94
C ARG A 148 -18.92 -10.06 0.39
N ARG A 149 -19.16 -9.06 1.27
CA ARG A 149 -18.44 -8.91 2.54
C ARG A 149 -16.91 -8.79 2.38
N LEU A 150 -16.45 -8.31 1.22
CA LEU A 150 -15.05 -8.00 1.04
C LEU A 150 -14.64 -6.88 1.99
N ARG A 151 -13.42 -6.95 2.48
CA ARG A 151 -12.86 -5.97 3.43
C ARG A 151 -11.73 -5.19 2.77
N ILE A 152 -11.54 -3.96 3.18
CA ILE A 152 -10.43 -3.12 2.73
C ILE A 152 -9.86 -2.32 3.88
N ASN A 153 -8.54 -2.30 4.03
CA ASN A 153 -7.85 -1.51 5.04
C ASN A 153 -6.58 -0.86 4.46
N LEU A 154 -6.07 0.13 5.16
CA LEU A 154 -4.85 0.85 4.82
C LEU A 154 -3.80 0.66 5.93
N VAL A 155 -2.58 0.28 5.56
CA VAL A 155 -1.43 0.34 6.47
C VAL A 155 -0.59 1.55 6.12
N SER A 156 -0.39 2.45 7.08
CA SER A 156 0.22 3.77 6.87
C SER A 156 1.41 3.98 7.82
N PRO A 157 2.60 3.46 7.48
CA PRO A 157 3.83 3.73 8.24
C PRO A 157 4.32 5.15 7.95
N LEU A 158 4.88 5.83 8.95
CA LEU A 158 5.41 7.19 8.77
C LEU A 158 6.82 7.16 8.16
N LEU A 159 7.79 6.59 8.86
CA LEU A 159 9.16 6.42 8.36
C LEU A 159 9.68 5.04 8.76
N LEU A 160 10.13 4.27 7.78
CA LEU A 160 10.75 2.98 8.04
C LEU A 160 12.18 3.15 8.55
N ALA A 161 12.54 2.39 9.57
CA ALA A 161 13.93 2.32 10.06
C ALA A 161 14.91 1.92 8.93
N GLU A 162 14.48 1.00 8.07
CA GLU A 162 15.24 0.55 6.91
C GLU A 162 15.43 1.62 5.81
N SER A 163 14.71 2.74 5.92
CA SER A 163 14.78 3.87 4.99
C SER A 163 15.31 5.15 5.65
N GLU A 164 15.78 5.07 6.89
CA GLU A 164 16.28 6.23 7.65
C GLU A 164 17.45 6.93 6.95
N ALA A 165 18.37 6.17 6.36
CA ALA A 165 19.53 6.73 5.66
C ALA A 165 19.14 7.65 4.49
N GLU A 166 18.02 7.34 3.82
CA GLU A 166 17.53 8.07 2.65
C GLU A 166 16.61 9.23 3.04
N TYR A 167 15.64 8.98 3.94
CA TYR A 167 14.57 9.94 4.24
C TYR A 167 14.69 10.59 5.63
N GLY A 168 15.51 10.04 6.54
CA GLY A 168 15.68 10.58 7.89
C GLY A 168 15.98 12.07 7.96
N PRO A 169 16.81 12.64 7.08
CA PRO A 169 17.04 14.08 7.05
C PRO A 169 15.77 14.94 6.87
N LEU A 170 14.74 14.42 6.20
CA LEU A 170 13.44 15.10 6.02
C LEU A 170 12.52 14.92 7.25
N PHE A 171 12.67 13.82 7.98
CA PHE A 171 11.77 13.41 9.07
C PHE A 171 12.43 13.49 10.45
N ARG A 172 13.18 14.57 10.72
CA ARG A 172 13.88 14.76 12.00
C ARG A 172 12.92 14.73 13.18
N GLY A 173 13.23 13.90 14.19
CA GLY A 173 12.43 13.78 15.40
C GLY A 173 11.17 12.89 15.25
N VAL A 174 10.98 12.28 14.09
CA VAL A 174 9.88 11.34 13.86
C VAL A 174 10.31 9.94 14.31
N PRO A 175 9.47 9.21 15.06
CA PRO A 175 9.76 7.84 15.44
C PRO A 175 9.92 6.91 14.25
N LEU A 176 10.93 6.06 14.28
CA LEU A 176 11.16 5.04 13.26
C LEU A 176 10.26 3.82 13.49
N VAL A 177 9.82 3.22 12.39
CA VAL A 177 9.00 2.00 12.37
C VAL A 177 9.77 0.90 11.67
N GLU A 178 9.98 -0.23 12.32
CA GLU A 178 10.58 -1.38 11.68
C GLU A 178 9.59 -2.06 10.71
N ALA A 179 10.08 -2.56 9.57
CA ALA A 179 9.24 -3.24 8.57
C ALA A 179 8.46 -4.43 9.16
N ARG A 180 8.99 -5.11 10.19
CA ARG A 180 8.29 -6.18 10.91
C ARG A 180 7.04 -5.69 11.65
N GLN A 181 7.03 -4.46 12.18
CA GLN A 181 5.84 -3.89 12.82
C GLN A 181 4.77 -3.57 11.76
N VAL A 182 5.20 -3.11 10.59
CA VAL A 182 4.33 -2.91 9.44
C VAL A 182 3.71 -4.24 9.01
N ALA A 183 4.50 -5.30 8.90
CA ALA A 183 4.03 -6.64 8.53
C ALA A 183 2.96 -7.18 9.50
N ARG A 184 3.09 -6.93 10.81
CA ARG A 184 2.04 -7.30 11.79
C ARG A 184 0.72 -6.56 11.56
N ALA A 185 0.74 -5.30 11.11
CA ALA A 185 -0.48 -4.59 10.74
C ALA A 185 -1.14 -5.21 9.50
N TYR A 186 -0.35 -5.73 8.54
CA TYR A 186 -0.89 -6.51 7.43
C TYR A 186 -1.51 -7.82 7.91
N SER A 187 -0.87 -8.56 8.82
CA SER A 187 -1.43 -9.76 9.44
C SER A 187 -2.78 -9.45 10.08
N LEU A 188 -2.86 -8.40 10.90
CA LEU A 188 -4.11 -7.96 11.55
C LEU A 188 -5.20 -7.59 10.52
N SER A 189 -4.85 -6.91 9.43
CA SER A 189 -5.78 -6.54 8.36
C SER A 189 -6.32 -7.77 7.60
N ILE A 190 -5.43 -8.71 7.27
CA ILE A 190 -5.73 -9.88 6.44
C ILE A 190 -6.50 -10.94 7.25
N GLU A 191 -6.02 -11.27 8.44
CA GLU A 191 -6.54 -12.35 9.28
C GLU A 191 -7.70 -11.88 10.20
N GLY A 192 -7.80 -10.57 10.46
CA GLY A 192 -8.84 -9.98 11.31
C GLY A 192 -10.17 -9.75 10.58
N ALA A 193 -11.15 -9.22 11.30
CA ALA A 193 -12.50 -8.95 10.80
C ALA A 193 -12.75 -7.49 10.42
N GLN A 194 -11.78 -6.59 10.64
CA GLN A 194 -11.95 -5.15 10.47
C GLN A 194 -11.97 -4.75 8.99
N THR A 195 -12.72 -3.70 8.68
CA THR A 195 -12.75 -3.03 7.38
C THR A 195 -12.77 -1.51 7.56
N GLY A 196 -12.27 -0.75 6.58
CA GLY A 196 -12.21 0.71 6.61
C GLY A 196 -11.19 1.27 7.61
N GLN A 197 -10.27 0.44 8.11
CA GLN A 197 -9.29 0.88 9.09
C GLN A 197 -8.04 1.45 8.42
N THR A 198 -7.47 2.50 9.04
CA THR A 198 -6.11 2.97 8.76
C THR A 198 -5.22 2.64 9.95
N TYR A 199 -4.35 1.65 9.77
CA TYR A 199 -3.33 1.28 10.76
C TYR A 199 -2.14 2.23 10.66
N ARG A 200 -2.13 3.30 11.45
CA ARG A 200 -1.05 4.28 11.49
C ARG A 200 0.07 3.82 12.42
N LEU A 201 1.29 3.81 11.90
CA LEU A 201 2.49 3.38 12.63
C LEU A 201 3.51 4.52 12.68
N GLY A 202 4.23 4.66 13.79
CA GLY A 202 5.23 5.72 13.99
C GLY A 202 4.61 7.07 14.36
N ARG A 203 3.48 7.10 15.09
CA ARG A 203 2.93 8.36 15.60
C ARG A 203 3.92 8.97 16.60
N PRO A 204 4.20 10.28 16.48
CA PRO A 204 4.74 11.01 17.62
C PRO A 204 3.70 11.00 18.76
N ASP A 205 4.18 10.92 19.99
CA ASP A 205 3.36 11.01 21.21
C ASP A 205 2.71 12.40 21.34
#